data_145eae91f51d054ced28d723e8d2e699
#
_entry.id   145eae91f51d054ced28d723e8d2e699
#
_cell.length_a   1.000
_cell.length_b   1.000
_cell.length_c   1.000
_cell.angle_alpha   90.00
_cell.angle_beta   90.00
_cell.angle_gamma   90.00
#
_symmetry.space_group_name_H-M   'P 1'
#
loop_
_entity.id
_entity.type
_entity.pdbx_description
1 polymer ?
#
loop_
_entity_poly.entity_id
_entity_poly.type
_entity_poly.pdbx_seq_one_letter_code
_entity_poly.pdbx_strand_id
1 'polypeptide(L)'
;MNNWIELLQEFKRKKQPVALVTVTKILGSAPCKLASKMIVTKQKEIYGTIGGGKLEFQVMDEAVVAIQENKITALSYTLGPEFEQCCGGKVELIIEPMNQSPELYLFGAGHIGVELCNVLKNTPFIITLLDIRENWKNTIEIDKSISYSDIDFDFYKQFINWGPNCYVAIMTHDHKLDYEITALALHSETKYIGLIGSKTKKNKFNNLLKKELHFEPGISPVHCPIGLDIGGFTPKEIAISIASELLKEYYGK
;
A
#
# COMPACT_ATOMS: atom_id res chain seq x y z
N MET A 1 -1.87 29.86 -11.67
CA MET A 1 -1.44 28.48 -11.98
C MET A 1 -1.61 27.67 -10.71
N ASN A 2 -2.52 26.72 -10.67
CA ASN A 2 -2.59 25.83 -9.50
C ASN A 2 -1.24 25.10 -9.43
N ASN A 3 -0.55 25.28 -8.33
CA ASN A 3 0.72 24.60 -8.09
C ASN A 3 0.40 23.10 -7.83
N TRP A 4 0.46 22.29 -8.87
CA TRP A 4 0.16 20.86 -8.79
C TRP A 4 1.02 20.14 -7.74
N ILE A 5 2.20 20.66 -7.41
CA ILE A 5 3.07 20.12 -6.36
C ILE A 5 2.42 20.31 -4.99
N GLU A 6 1.89 21.52 -4.72
CA GLU A 6 1.21 21.81 -3.45
C GLU A 6 -0.05 20.95 -3.29
N LEU A 7 -0.82 20.79 -4.36
CA LEU A 7 -1.98 19.91 -4.37
C LEU A 7 -1.61 18.45 -4.08
N LEU A 8 -0.56 17.92 -4.71
CA LEU A 8 -0.08 16.56 -4.42
C LEU A 8 0.39 16.42 -2.96
N GLN A 9 1.08 17.43 -2.42
CA GLN A 9 1.48 17.43 -1.01
C GLN A 9 0.26 17.47 -0.08
N GLU A 10 -0.78 18.22 -0.45
CA GLU A 10 -2.03 18.27 0.30
C GLU A 10 -2.74 16.92 0.30
N PHE A 11 -2.90 16.27 -0.87
CA PHE A 11 -3.49 14.94 -0.99
C PHE A 11 -2.68 13.89 -0.22
N LYS A 12 -1.35 13.96 -0.29
CA LYS A 12 -0.46 13.10 0.50
C LYS A 12 -0.70 13.27 2.00
N ARG A 13 -0.78 14.51 2.48
CA ARG A 13 -1.05 14.81 3.90
C ARG A 13 -2.43 14.33 4.35
N LYS A 14 -3.45 14.47 3.47
CA LYS A 14 -4.82 14.00 3.72
C LYS A 14 -4.97 12.49 3.54
N LYS A 15 -3.91 11.79 3.19
CA LYS A 15 -3.93 10.36 2.87
C LYS A 15 -4.98 10.02 1.79
N GLN A 16 -5.14 10.86 0.78
CA GLN A 16 -6.06 10.67 -0.34
C GLN A 16 -5.29 10.19 -1.57
N PRO A 17 -5.58 9.00 -2.10
CA PRO A 17 -4.97 8.52 -3.33
C PRO A 17 -5.49 9.33 -4.52
N VAL A 18 -4.56 9.74 -5.40
CA VAL A 18 -4.86 10.47 -6.63
C VAL A 18 -4.01 9.94 -7.77
N ALA A 19 -4.36 10.27 -9.01
CA ALA A 19 -3.51 10.04 -10.17
C ALA A 19 -3.01 11.37 -10.74
N LEU A 20 -1.73 11.43 -11.08
CA LEU A 20 -1.16 12.52 -11.84
C LEU A 20 -1.14 12.13 -13.32
N VAL A 21 -1.84 12.90 -14.13
CA VAL A 21 -1.84 12.76 -15.59
C VAL A 21 -0.90 13.80 -16.18
N THR A 22 0.00 13.37 -17.05
CA THR A 22 0.97 14.26 -17.73
C THR A 22 0.92 14.03 -19.23
N VAL A 23 0.80 15.10 -20.01
CA VAL A 23 0.94 15.06 -21.48
C VAL A 23 2.43 14.92 -21.82
N THR A 24 2.79 13.80 -22.45
CA THR A 24 4.19 13.44 -22.74
C THR A 24 4.59 13.72 -24.21
N LYS A 25 3.58 13.77 -25.13
CA LYS A 25 3.85 14.05 -26.54
C LYS A 25 2.60 14.60 -27.23
N ILE A 26 2.84 15.47 -28.20
CA ILE A 26 1.80 16.04 -29.05
C ILE A 26 2.28 15.96 -30.50
N LEU A 27 1.45 15.43 -31.39
CA LEU A 27 1.67 15.41 -32.83
C LEU A 27 0.50 16.12 -33.51
N GLY A 28 0.78 17.11 -34.35
CA GLY A 28 -0.23 17.94 -34.97
C GLY A 28 -0.85 18.96 -34.02
N SER A 29 -2.07 19.40 -34.30
CA SER A 29 -2.78 20.39 -33.49
C SER A 29 -3.53 19.72 -32.35
N ALA A 30 -3.37 20.23 -31.13
CA ALA A 30 -4.06 19.75 -29.93
C ALA A 30 -4.40 20.92 -28.99
N PRO A 31 -5.46 20.84 -28.19
CA PRO A 31 -5.87 21.90 -27.26
C PRO A 31 -5.01 21.99 -26.00
N CYS A 32 -4.07 21.09 -25.84
CA CYS A 32 -3.17 21.01 -24.70
C CYS A 32 -1.73 21.44 -25.05
N LYS A 33 -0.92 21.60 -24.04
CA LYS A 33 0.53 21.84 -24.17
C LYS A 33 1.32 20.64 -23.64
N LEU A 34 2.50 20.43 -24.18
CA LEU A 34 3.44 19.46 -23.63
C LEU A 34 3.69 19.75 -22.15
N ALA A 35 3.76 18.69 -21.33
CA ALA A 35 3.87 18.75 -19.88
C ALA A 35 2.66 19.37 -19.15
N SER A 36 1.52 19.59 -19.83
CA SER A 36 0.24 19.87 -19.14
C SER A 36 -0.06 18.76 -18.14
N LYS A 37 -0.58 19.14 -16.98
CA LYS A 37 -0.84 18.22 -15.89
C LYS A 37 -2.28 18.36 -15.37
N MET A 38 -2.84 17.21 -15.00
CA MET A 38 -4.14 17.09 -14.36
C MET A 38 -4.04 16.09 -13.22
N ILE A 39 -4.57 16.41 -12.08
CA ILE A 39 -4.72 15.48 -10.96
C ILE A 39 -6.17 15.00 -10.94
N VAL A 40 -6.36 13.69 -10.79
CA VAL A 40 -7.67 13.05 -10.70
C VAL A 40 -7.78 12.34 -9.35
N THR A 41 -8.87 12.58 -8.62
CA THR A 41 -9.18 11.84 -7.38
C THR A 41 -9.95 10.56 -7.66
N LYS A 42 -10.02 9.66 -6.68
CA LYS A 42 -10.85 8.44 -6.74
C LYS A 42 -12.35 8.76 -6.94
N GLN A 43 -12.80 9.95 -6.51
CA GLN A 43 -14.16 10.45 -6.68
C GLN A 43 -14.39 11.16 -8.02
N LYS A 44 -13.42 11.09 -8.94
CA LYS A 44 -13.45 11.74 -10.25
C LYS A 44 -13.42 13.27 -10.20
N GLU A 45 -12.91 13.87 -9.14
CA GLU A 45 -12.63 15.30 -9.12
C GLU A 45 -11.33 15.60 -9.89
N ILE A 46 -11.32 16.70 -10.63
CA ILE A 46 -10.21 17.10 -11.49
C ILE A 46 -9.60 18.41 -10.99
N TYR A 47 -8.26 18.44 -10.93
CA TYR A 47 -7.47 19.64 -10.63
C TYR A 47 -6.41 19.85 -11.72
N GLY A 48 -6.43 20.99 -12.39
CA GLY A 48 -5.62 21.26 -13.57
C GLY A 48 -6.31 20.87 -14.86
N THR A 49 -5.56 20.78 -15.96
CA THR A 49 -6.13 20.48 -17.28
C THR A 49 -5.08 19.87 -18.23
N ILE A 50 -5.55 18.99 -19.08
CA ILE A 50 -4.83 18.40 -20.21
C ILE A 50 -5.49 18.75 -21.56
N GLY A 51 -6.25 19.85 -21.62
CA GLY A 51 -6.87 20.36 -22.84
C GLY A 51 -8.39 20.44 -22.82
N GLY A 52 -9.04 19.91 -21.80
CA GLY A 52 -10.50 19.99 -21.60
C GLY A 52 -11.33 19.00 -22.42
N GLY A 53 -12.64 19.07 -22.22
CA GLY A 53 -13.63 18.33 -22.99
C GLY A 53 -13.61 16.82 -22.81
N LYS A 54 -14.00 16.10 -23.87
CA LYS A 54 -14.13 14.64 -23.85
C LYS A 54 -12.81 13.90 -23.56
N LEU A 55 -11.65 14.50 -23.88
CA LEU A 55 -10.37 13.89 -23.58
C LEU A 55 -10.18 13.72 -22.06
N GLU A 56 -10.45 14.78 -21.28
CA GLU A 56 -10.35 14.72 -19.82
C GLU A 56 -11.34 13.71 -19.25
N PHE A 57 -12.53 13.62 -19.79
CA PHE A 57 -13.57 12.70 -19.33
C PHE A 57 -13.14 11.22 -19.48
N GLN A 58 -12.56 10.86 -20.64
CA GLN A 58 -12.05 9.51 -20.85
C GLN A 58 -10.82 9.21 -19.98
N VAL A 59 -9.89 10.15 -19.90
CA VAL A 59 -8.68 10.00 -19.10
C VAL A 59 -9.00 9.92 -17.61
N MET A 60 -10.07 10.54 -17.14
CA MET A 60 -10.53 10.46 -15.76
C MET A 60 -10.92 9.04 -15.35
N ASP A 61 -11.62 8.30 -16.22
CA ASP A 61 -11.99 6.91 -15.96
C ASP A 61 -10.75 6.00 -15.87
N GLU A 62 -9.82 6.17 -16.81
CA GLU A 62 -8.54 5.45 -16.81
C GLU A 62 -7.69 5.80 -15.58
N ALA A 63 -7.72 7.05 -15.12
CA ALA A 63 -7.01 7.48 -13.92
C ALA A 63 -7.56 6.82 -12.65
N VAL A 64 -8.89 6.65 -12.55
CA VAL A 64 -9.50 5.92 -11.43
C VAL A 64 -9.08 4.45 -11.43
N VAL A 65 -9.04 3.81 -12.59
CA VAL A 65 -8.53 2.42 -12.73
C VAL A 65 -7.05 2.35 -12.32
N ALA A 66 -6.22 3.29 -12.79
CA ALA A 66 -4.81 3.36 -12.42
C ALA A 66 -4.60 3.51 -10.90
N ILE A 67 -5.45 4.29 -10.22
CA ILE A 67 -5.44 4.42 -8.75
C ILE A 67 -5.79 3.08 -8.09
N GLN A 68 -6.81 2.38 -8.59
CA GLN A 68 -7.28 1.11 -8.01
C GLN A 68 -6.26 0.00 -8.18
N GLU A 69 -5.67 -0.10 -9.37
CA GLU A 69 -4.68 -1.12 -9.71
C GLU A 69 -3.26 -0.79 -9.23
N ASN A 70 -3.03 0.45 -8.78
CA ASN A 70 -1.71 1.00 -8.45
C ASN A 70 -0.70 0.82 -9.59
N LYS A 71 -1.14 1.10 -10.82
CA LYS A 71 -0.38 0.81 -12.03
C LYS A 71 -0.19 2.05 -12.89
N ILE A 72 1.05 2.32 -13.30
CA ILE A 72 1.35 3.36 -14.27
C ILE A 72 0.81 2.94 -15.63
N THR A 73 0.06 3.82 -16.29
CA THR A 73 -0.59 3.57 -17.58
C THR A 73 -0.16 4.64 -18.59
N ALA A 74 0.31 4.20 -19.75
CA ALA A 74 0.58 5.09 -20.88
C ALA A 74 -0.55 4.96 -21.90
N LEU A 75 -1.10 6.09 -22.33
CA LEU A 75 -2.23 6.16 -23.26
C LEU A 75 -1.92 7.05 -24.44
N SER A 76 -2.65 6.80 -25.54
CA SER A 76 -2.50 7.57 -26.77
C SER A 76 -3.88 7.78 -27.39
N TYR A 77 -4.23 9.05 -27.64
CA TYR A 77 -5.50 9.47 -28.22
C TYR A 77 -5.28 10.22 -29.52
N THR A 78 -6.05 9.86 -30.57
CA THR A 78 -6.14 10.64 -31.79
C THR A 78 -7.35 11.54 -31.68
N LEU A 79 -7.12 12.85 -31.71
CA LEU A 79 -8.16 13.87 -31.52
C LEU A 79 -8.93 14.08 -32.81
N GLY A 80 -10.04 13.36 -32.98
CA GLY A 80 -10.92 13.42 -34.13
C GLY A 80 -12.35 13.90 -33.77
N PRO A 81 -13.30 13.70 -34.67
CA PRO A 81 -14.71 14.09 -34.45
C PRO A 81 -15.31 13.44 -33.19
N GLU A 82 -14.86 12.27 -32.80
CA GLU A 82 -15.28 11.57 -31.59
C GLU A 82 -14.94 12.33 -30.29
N PHE A 83 -13.92 13.19 -30.34
CA PHE A 83 -13.55 14.10 -29.23
C PHE A 83 -14.18 15.50 -29.40
N GLU A 84 -15.09 15.69 -30.38
CA GLU A 84 -15.65 17.01 -30.72
C GLU A 84 -14.58 18.05 -31.10
N GLN A 85 -13.42 17.55 -31.59
CA GLN A 85 -12.29 18.39 -31.95
C GLN A 85 -11.97 18.27 -33.43
N CYS A 86 -11.86 19.42 -34.09
CA CYS A 86 -11.51 19.50 -35.52
C CYS A 86 -9.99 19.41 -35.76
N CYS A 87 -9.18 19.19 -34.68
CA CYS A 87 -7.74 19.41 -34.74
C CYS A 87 -6.95 18.26 -35.39
N GLY A 88 -7.47 17.03 -35.40
CA GLY A 88 -6.82 15.85 -36.02
C GLY A 88 -5.47 15.48 -35.45
N GLY A 89 -5.08 16.06 -34.30
CA GLY A 89 -3.80 15.80 -33.64
C GLY A 89 -3.81 14.50 -32.84
N LYS A 90 -2.60 14.08 -32.41
CA LYS A 90 -2.43 12.93 -31.52
C LYS A 90 -1.77 13.37 -30.22
N VAL A 91 -2.28 12.92 -29.08
CA VAL A 91 -1.76 13.21 -27.75
C VAL A 91 -1.37 11.90 -27.07
N GLU A 92 -0.15 11.83 -26.57
CA GLU A 92 0.31 10.75 -25.70
C GLU A 92 0.43 11.28 -24.27
N LEU A 93 -0.02 10.50 -23.32
CA LEU A 93 0.01 10.87 -21.91
C LEU A 93 0.34 9.67 -21.03
N ILE A 94 0.82 9.97 -19.84
CA ILE A 94 1.09 8.99 -18.79
C ILE A 94 0.20 9.31 -17.59
N ILE A 95 -0.35 8.27 -16.99
CA ILE A 95 -1.11 8.31 -15.74
C ILE A 95 -0.26 7.64 -14.67
N GLU A 96 0.10 8.40 -13.65
CA GLU A 96 0.90 7.94 -12.52
C GLU A 96 0.02 7.95 -11.27
N PRO A 97 -0.36 6.77 -10.72
CA PRO A 97 -1.07 6.74 -9.44
C PRO A 97 -0.13 7.22 -8.34
N MET A 98 -0.55 8.26 -7.63
CA MET A 98 0.12 8.81 -6.46
C MET A 98 -0.54 8.22 -5.21
N ASN A 99 -0.50 6.89 -5.15
CA ASN A 99 -1.06 6.18 -4.02
C ASN A 99 -0.21 6.42 -2.78
N GLN A 100 -0.84 6.26 -1.63
CA GLN A 100 -0.12 6.31 -0.38
C GLN A 100 0.87 5.16 -0.33
N SER A 101 2.02 5.42 0.26
CA SER A 101 2.92 4.34 0.66
C SER A 101 2.16 3.35 1.55
N PRO A 102 2.33 2.04 1.33
CA PRO A 102 1.68 1.04 2.17
C PRO A 102 2.15 1.19 3.62
N GLU A 103 1.22 1.12 4.55
CA GLU A 103 1.50 1.16 5.99
C GLU A 103 1.74 -0.26 6.50
N LEU A 104 2.96 -0.55 6.95
CA LEU A 104 3.30 -1.83 7.57
C LEU A 104 3.30 -1.67 9.10
N TYR A 105 2.34 -2.29 9.73
CA TYR A 105 2.31 -2.44 11.18
C TYR A 105 2.98 -3.76 11.56
N LEU A 106 4.13 -3.65 12.19
CA LEU A 106 4.96 -4.78 12.59
C LEU A 106 4.82 -4.98 14.10
N PHE A 107 4.15 -6.03 14.51
CA PHE A 107 3.94 -6.38 15.91
C PHE A 107 5.02 -7.35 16.39
N GLY A 108 5.85 -6.89 17.29
CA GLY A 108 6.96 -7.62 17.89
C GLY A 108 8.33 -7.09 17.47
N ALA A 109 8.98 -6.35 18.37
CA ALA A 109 10.32 -5.80 18.19
C ALA A 109 11.42 -6.78 18.66
N GLY A 110 11.22 -8.08 18.47
CA GLY A 110 12.25 -9.10 18.68
C GLY A 110 13.33 -9.05 17.59
N HIS A 111 14.30 -9.96 17.63
CA HIS A 111 15.41 -10.00 16.66
C HIS A 111 14.94 -9.99 15.20
N ILE A 112 13.90 -10.77 14.89
CA ILE A 112 13.35 -10.83 13.52
C ILE A 112 12.68 -9.50 13.15
N GLY A 113 11.90 -8.89 14.06
CA GLY A 113 11.21 -7.63 13.80
C GLY A 113 12.19 -6.48 13.53
N VAL A 114 13.24 -6.38 14.31
CA VAL A 114 14.30 -5.37 14.11
C VAL A 114 15.04 -5.59 12.79
N GLU A 115 15.42 -6.84 12.47
CA GLU A 115 16.07 -7.15 11.19
C GLU A 115 15.12 -6.88 10.01
N LEU A 116 13.81 -7.15 10.13
CA LEU A 116 12.85 -6.85 9.10
C LEU A 116 12.73 -5.34 8.83
N CYS A 117 12.75 -4.52 9.87
CA CYS A 117 12.82 -3.07 9.73
C CYS A 117 14.07 -2.63 8.95
N ASN A 118 15.22 -3.21 9.27
CA ASN A 118 16.48 -2.89 8.59
C ASN A 118 16.46 -3.29 7.10
N VAL A 119 15.91 -4.46 6.78
CA VAL A 119 15.81 -4.96 5.40
C VAL A 119 14.83 -4.14 4.57
N LEU A 120 13.71 -3.70 5.16
CA LEU A 120 12.68 -2.92 4.48
C LEU A 120 12.98 -1.42 4.42
N LYS A 121 14.07 -0.96 5.00
CA LYS A 121 14.51 0.43 4.90
C LYS A 121 14.63 0.87 3.43
N ASN A 122 14.13 2.07 3.10
CA ASN A 122 14.10 2.62 1.75
C ASN A 122 13.26 1.81 0.73
N THR A 123 12.39 0.93 1.19
CA THR A 123 11.34 0.32 0.39
C THR A 123 10.08 1.21 0.39
N PRO A 124 9.03 0.89 -0.38
CA PRO A 124 7.79 1.66 -0.36
C PRO A 124 7.07 1.73 0.98
N PHE A 125 7.34 0.82 1.91
CA PHE A 125 6.61 0.70 3.18
C PHE A 125 6.92 1.83 4.17
N ILE A 126 5.86 2.40 4.75
CA ILE A 126 5.95 3.20 5.99
C ILE A 126 5.80 2.23 7.16
N ILE A 127 6.87 2.07 7.93
CA ILE A 127 6.92 1.03 8.97
C ILE A 127 6.62 1.65 10.33
N THR A 128 5.67 1.03 11.04
CA THR A 128 5.44 1.25 12.46
C THR A 128 5.72 -0.04 13.22
N LEU A 129 6.74 -0.02 14.04
CA LEU A 129 7.15 -1.13 14.90
C LEU A 129 6.48 -1.01 16.26
N LEU A 130 5.77 -2.05 16.66
CA LEU A 130 4.96 -2.10 17.87
C LEU A 130 5.44 -3.22 18.78
N ASP A 131 5.67 -2.89 20.05
CA ASP A 131 5.98 -3.91 21.08
C ASP A 131 5.41 -3.46 22.42
N ILE A 132 4.66 -4.34 23.08
CA ILE A 132 3.99 -4.02 24.34
C ILE A 132 4.93 -4.06 25.57
N ARG A 133 6.17 -4.48 25.40
CA ARG A 133 7.13 -4.57 26.51
C ARG A 133 7.66 -3.19 26.87
N GLU A 134 7.42 -2.78 28.10
CA GLU A 134 7.93 -1.52 28.64
C GLU A 134 9.45 -1.41 28.48
N ASN A 135 9.90 -0.22 28.11
CA ASN A 135 11.32 0.11 27.95
C ASN A 135 12.11 -0.77 26.95
N TRP A 136 11.44 -1.62 26.17
CA TRP A 136 12.10 -2.49 25.20
C TRP A 136 12.87 -1.69 24.14
N LYS A 137 12.39 -0.51 23.79
CA LYS A 137 13.07 0.42 22.87
C LYS A 137 14.51 0.71 23.26
N ASN A 138 14.82 0.75 24.56
CA ASN A 138 16.17 1.03 25.06
C ASN A 138 17.15 -0.14 24.85
N THR A 139 16.66 -1.31 24.48
CA THR A 139 17.43 -2.53 24.27
C THR A 139 17.69 -2.86 22.80
N ILE A 140 17.10 -2.09 21.89
CA ILE A 140 17.19 -2.32 20.44
C ILE A 140 17.63 -1.05 19.72
N GLU A 141 18.38 -1.22 18.64
CA GLU A 141 18.70 -0.14 17.72
C GLU A 141 17.72 -0.15 16.54
N ILE A 142 17.00 0.95 16.35
CA ILE A 142 16.04 1.12 15.24
C ILE A 142 16.41 2.40 14.50
N ASP A 143 16.31 2.35 13.16
CA ASP A 143 16.49 3.53 12.32
C ASP A 143 15.46 4.62 12.66
N LYS A 144 15.89 5.88 12.65
CA LYS A 144 15.03 7.04 12.97
C LYS A 144 13.84 7.24 12.02
N SER A 145 13.88 6.64 10.84
CA SER A 145 12.78 6.66 9.87
C SER A 145 11.63 5.73 10.23
N ILE A 146 11.83 4.84 11.21
CA ILE A 146 10.83 3.87 11.67
C ILE A 146 10.15 4.42 12.91
N SER A 147 8.82 4.50 12.86
CA SER A 147 8.03 4.82 14.03
C SER A 147 8.02 3.65 15.01
N TYR A 148 8.23 3.91 16.29
CA TYR A 148 8.17 2.89 17.34
C TYR A 148 7.14 3.26 18.38
N SER A 149 6.36 2.29 18.84
CA SER A 149 5.43 2.45 19.95
C SER A 149 5.46 1.23 20.88
N ASP A 150 5.51 1.49 22.19
CA ASP A 150 5.40 0.53 23.28
C ASP A 150 4.05 0.66 24.02
N ILE A 151 3.08 1.26 23.36
CA ILE A 151 1.74 1.45 23.90
C ILE A 151 0.96 0.13 23.81
N ASP A 152 0.12 -0.12 24.82
CA ASP A 152 -0.79 -1.25 24.86
C ASP A 152 -1.61 -1.39 23.56
N PHE A 153 -1.80 -2.63 23.11
CA PHE A 153 -2.48 -2.88 21.84
C PHE A 153 -3.93 -2.41 21.85
N ASP A 154 -4.65 -2.55 22.96
CA ASP A 154 -6.04 -2.13 23.08
C ASP A 154 -6.20 -0.62 22.90
N PHE A 155 -5.21 0.15 23.29
CA PHE A 155 -5.16 1.57 22.98
C PHE A 155 -4.70 1.83 21.55
N TYR A 156 -3.66 1.16 21.08
CA TYR A 156 -3.05 1.46 19.79
C TYR A 156 -3.92 1.03 18.59
N LYS A 157 -4.70 -0.04 18.72
CA LYS A 157 -5.54 -0.59 17.63
C LYS A 157 -6.48 0.44 16.98
N GLN A 158 -6.90 1.48 17.72
CA GLN A 158 -7.76 2.54 17.19
C GLN A 158 -7.02 3.53 16.26
N PHE A 159 -5.68 3.55 16.31
CA PHE A 159 -4.86 4.41 15.44
C PHE A 159 -4.38 3.70 14.18
N ILE A 160 -4.58 2.40 14.08
CA ILE A 160 -4.24 1.64 12.89
C ILE A 160 -5.25 1.95 11.79
N ASN A 161 -4.73 2.34 10.64
CA ASN A 161 -5.54 2.56 9.45
C ASN A 161 -5.83 1.23 8.76
N TRP A 162 -6.78 0.46 9.33
CA TRP A 162 -7.21 -0.81 8.78
C TRP A 162 -7.87 -0.61 7.41
N GLY A 163 -7.21 -1.05 6.33
CA GLY A 163 -7.74 -0.84 4.99
C GLY A 163 -6.84 -1.41 3.89
N PRO A 164 -7.13 -1.11 2.62
CA PRO A 164 -6.49 -1.73 1.46
C PRO A 164 -5.00 -1.38 1.30
N ASN A 165 -4.47 -0.41 2.05
CA ASN A 165 -3.05 -0.08 2.10
C ASN A 165 -2.37 -0.55 3.41
N CYS A 166 -3.12 -1.24 4.28
CA CYS A 166 -2.62 -1.78 5.53
C CYS A 166 -1.99 -3.16 5.32
N TYR A 167 -0.77 -3.31 5.77
CA TYR A 167 -0.04 -4.56 5.85
C TYR A 167 0.28 -4.84 7.32
N VAL A 168 0.04 -6.05 7.75
CA VAL A 168 0.26 -6.45 9.14
C VAL A 168 1.20 -7.65 9.19
N ALA A 169 2.28 -7.52 9.94
CA ALA A 169 3.21 -8.61 10.23
C ALA A 169 3.24 -8.87 11.73
N ILE A 170 2.87 -10.08 12.14
CA ILE A 170 2.63 -10.45 13.53
C ILE A 170 3.69 -11.45 13.96
N MET A 171 4.52 -11.04 14.92
CA MET A 171 5.61 -11.85 15.48
C MET A 171 5.86 -11.54 16.96
N THR A 172 4.76 -11.43 17.71
CA THR A 172 4.88 -11.14 19.15
C THR A 172 5.35 -12.37 19.93
N HIS A 173 5.67 -12.20 21.18
CA HIS A 173 6.00 -13.28 22.10
C HIS A 173 4.76 -13.89 22.76
N ASP A 174 3.57 -13.27 22.57
CA ASP A 174 2.30 -13.69 23.17
C ASP A 174 1.35 -14.20 22.08
N HIS A 175 1.00 -15.49 22.17
CA HIS A 175 0.09 -16.13 21.22
C HIS A 175 -1.36 -15.63 21.32
N LYS A 176 -1.78 -15.13 22.47
CA LYS A 176 -3.12 -14.56 22.65
C LYS A 176 -3.19 -13.22 21.91
N LEU A 177 -2.18 -12.38 22.08
CA LEU A 177 -2.06 -11.12 21.35
C LEU A 177 -1.96 -11.35 19.84
N ASP A 178 -1.16 -12.34 19.39
CA ASP A 178 -1.10 -12.72 17.97
C ASP A 178 -2.49 -13.04 17.40
N TYR A 179 -3.33 -13.76 18.19
CA TYR A 179 -4.69 -14.10 17.79
C TYR A 179 -5.59 -12.85 17.70
N GLU A 180 -5.57 -12.01 18.73
CA GLU A 180 -6.38 -10.79 18.78
C GLU A 180 -6.07 -9.85 17.60
N ILE A 181 -4.79 -9.64 17.29
CA ILE A 181 -4.35 -8.83 16.15
C ILE A 181 -4.84 -9.46 14.84
N THR A 182 -4.66 -10.78 14.68
CA THR A 182 -5.08 -11.49 13.47
C THR A 182 -6.60 -11.39 13.27
N ALA A 183 -7.39 -11.57 14.35
CA ALA A 183 -8.84 -11.48 14.29
C ALA A 183 -9.31 -10.08 13.86
N LEU A 184 -8.73 -9.02 14.42
CA LEU A 184 -9.05 -7.65 14.03
C LEU A 184 -8.68 -7.36 12.57
N ALA A 185 -7.51 -7.79 12.12
CA ALA A 185 -7.07 -7.62 10.74
C ALA A 185 -8.00 -8.33 9.74
N LEU A 186 -8.51 -9.52 10.11
CA LEU A 186 -9.46 -10.29 9.29
C LEU A 186 -10.84 -9.64 9.16
N HIS A 187 -11.28 -8.87 10.16
CA HIS A 187 -12.55 -8.14 10.11
C HIS A 187 -12.44 -6.81 9.37
N SER A 188 -11.27 -6.47 8.86
CA SER A 188 -11.00 -5.24 8.13
C SER A 188 -10.61 -5.54 6.68
N GLU A 189 -10.51 -4.49 5.87
CA GLU A 189 -10.03 -4.58 4.48
C GLU A 189 -8.49 -4.61 4.38
N THR A 190 -7.81 -5.18 5.40
CA THR A 190 -6.34 -5.25 5.44
C THR A 190 -5.79 -6.01 4.24
N LYS A 191 -4.85 -5.40 3.53
CA LYS A 191 -4.29 -5.93 2.30
C LYS A 191 -3.49 -7.22 2.50
N TYR A 192 -2.75 -7.31 3.62
CA TYR A 192 -1.87 -8.43 3.91
C TYR A 192 -1.83 -8.71 5.41
N ILE A 193 -1.94 -9.96 5.78
CA ILE A 193 -1.83 -10.43 7.16
C ILE A 193 -0.82 -11.56 7.20
N GLY A 194 0.36 -11.30 7.78
CA GLY A 194 1.41 -12.28 7.96
C GLY A 194 1.58 -12.64 9.44
N LEU A 195 1.62 -13.92 9.75
CA LEU A 195 1.79 -14.43 11.10
C LEU A 195 3.02 -15.35 11.18
N ILE A 196 3.94 -15.02 12.10
CA ILE A 196 5.06 -15.92 12.38
C ILE A 196 4.58 -17.18 13.08
N GLY A 197 5.02 -18.32 12.58
CA GLY A 197 4.67 -19.59 13.22
C GLY A 197 4.92 -20.79 12.33
N SER A 198 4.82 -21.97 12.93
CA SER A 198 4.91 -23.25 12.22
C SER A 198 3.57 -23.61 11.55
N LYS A 199 3.59 -24.60 10.66
CA LYS A 199 2.37 -25.22 10.10
C LYS A 199 1.41 -25.68 11.20
N THR A 200 1.92 -26.13 12.35
CA THR A 200 1.11 -26.52 13.52
C THR A 200 0.39 -25.32 14.14
N LYS A 201 1.07 -24.15 14.26
CA LYS A 201 0.45 -22.90 14.73
C LYS A 201 -0.64 -22.46 13.76
N LYS A 202 -0.39 -22.51 12.46
CA LYS A 202 -1.41 -22.24 11.42
C LYS A 202 -2.68 -23.05 11.62
N ASN A 203 -2.55 -24.36 11.81
CA ASN A 203 -3.70 -25.25 11.99
C ASN A 203 -4.50 -24.91 13.26
N LYS A 204 -3.82 -24.60 14.37
CA LYS A 204 -4.47 -24.14 15.59
C LYS A 204 -5.24 -22.84 15.39
N PHE A 205 -4.61 -21.85 14.74
CA PHE A 205 -5.24 -20.57 14.42
C PHE A 205 -6.44 -20.73 13.50
N ASN A 206 -6.33 -21.52 12.44
CA ASN A 206 -7.45 -21.79 11.53
C ASN A 206 -8.64 -22.41 12.26
N ASN A 207 -8.39 -23.35 13.19
CA ASN A 207 -9.46 -23.96 13.98
C ASN A 207 -10.14 -22.95 14.92
N LEU A 208 -9.38 -22.04 15.54
CA LEU A 208 -9.93 -20.99 16.39
C LEU A 208 -10.74 -19.97 15.56
N LEU A 209 -10.19 -19.50 14.44
CA LEU A 209 -10.86 -18.57 13.53
C LEU A 209 -12.15 -19.16 12.97
N LYS A 210 -12.16 -20.44 12.61
CA LYS A 210 -13.38 -21.14 12.17
C LYS A 210 -14.44 -21.19 13.28
N LYS A 211 -14.02 -21.52 14.50
CA LYS A 211 -14.93 -21.70 15.65
C LYS A 211 -15.51 -20.36 16.12
N GLU A 212 -14.70 -19.32 16.19
CA GLU A 212 -15.08 -18.04 16.81
C GLU A 212 -15.56 -16.99 15.81
N LEU A 213 -15.01 -17.00 14.60
CA LEU A 213 -15.32 -16.00 13.57
C LEU A 213 -16.12 -16.56 12.39
N HIS A 214 -16.50 -17.84 12.43
CA HIS A 214 -17.18 -18.56 11.34
C HIS A 214 -16.43 -18.44 9.97
N PHE A 215 -15.12 -18.30 10.03
CA PHE A 215 -14.28 -18.15 8.84
C PHE A 215 -14.08 -19.51 8.18
N GLU A 216 -14.45 -19.66 6.90
CA GLU A 216 -14.26 -20.90 6.16
C GLU A 216 -12.76 -21.19 5.91
N PRO A 217 -12.23 -22.34 6.37
CA PRO A 217 -10.83 -22.69 6.12
C PRO A 217 -10.67 -23.14 4.66
N GLY A 218 -9.93 -22.40 3.91
CA GLY A 218 -9.64 -22.66 2.49
C GLY A 218 -9.19 -21.41 1.76
N ILE A 219 -9.66 -20.27 2.21
CA ILE A 219 -9.27 -18.95 1.72
C ILE A 219 -8.85 -18.14 2.96
N SER A 220 -7.89 -18.64 3.73
CA SER A 220 -7.34 -17.84 4.82
C SER A 220 -6.43 -16.78 4.22
N PRO A 221 -6.77 -15.49 4.29
CA PRO A 221 -5.89 -14.42 3.84
C PRO A 221 -4.67 -14.24 4.76
N VAL A 222 -4.49 -15.16 5.73
CA VAL A 222 -3.37 -15.15 6.67
C VAL A 222 -2.22 -15.99 6.12
N HIS A 223 -1.12 -15.32 5.82
CA HIS A 223 0.15 -15.94 5.45
C HIS A 223 0.82 -16.49 6.72
N CYS A 224 0.77 -17.80 6.92
CA CYS A 224 1.38 -18.48 8.06
C CYS A 224 1.91 -19.87 7.62
N PRO A 225 3.19 -20.13 7.75
CA PRO A 225 4.27 -19.23 8.17
C PRO A 225 4.35 -17.98 7.28
N ILE A 226 4.65 -16.82 7.88
CA ILE A 226 4.96 -15.60 7.14
C ILE A 226 6.30 -15.76 6.41
N GLY A 227 6.39 -15.23 5.18
CA GLY A 227 7.60 -15.24 4.36
C GLY A 227 7.61 -16.33 3.30
N LEU A 228 8.41 -16.12 2.25
CA LEU A 228 8.65 -17.10 1.21
C LEU A 228 9.52 -18.25 1.75
N ASP A 229 9.28 -19.45 1.28
CA ASP A 229 10.09 -20.63 1.65
C ASP A 229 11.43 -20.60 0.89
N ILE A 230 12.38 -19.83 1.42
CA ILE A 230 13.75 -19.71 0.87
C ILE A 230 14.78 -20.48 1.70
N GLY A 231 14.35 -21.17 2.77
CA GLY A 231 15.24 -21.73 3.78
C GLY A 231 15.79 -20.66 4.70
N GLY A 232 16.70 -21.06 5.60
CA GLY A 232 17.34 -20.16 6.57
C GLY A 232 16.70 -20.20 7.96
N PHE A 233 17.54 -19.91 8.97
CA PHE A 233 17.17 -20.04 10.38
C PHE A 233 17.59 -18.82 11.20
N THR A 234 18.46 -17.96 10.66
CA THR A 234 18.88 -16.75 11.38
C THR A 234 17.80 -15.68 11.31
N PRO A 235 17.71 -14.79 12.30
CA PRO A 235 16.74 -13.68 12.26
C PRO A 235 16.80 -12.86 10.96
N LYS A 236 18.00 -12.66 10.42
CA LYS A 236 18.20 -11.90 9.18
C LYS A 236 17.69 -12.65 7.94
N GLU A 237 17.95 -13.95 7.84
CA GLU A 237 17.44 -14.77 6.74
C GLU A 237 15.91 -14.85 6.74
N ILE A 238 15.31 -14.99 7.94
CA ILE A 238 13.86 -14.96 8.12
C ILE A 238 13.31 -13.58 7.72
N ALA A 239 13.96 -12.50 8.11
CA ALA A 239 13.58 -11.15 7.74
C ALA A 239 13.63 -10.94 6.21
N ILE A 240 14.64 -11.47 5.52
CA ILE A 240 14.74 -11.43 4.06
C ILE A 240 13.57 -12.19 3.41
N SER A 241 13.25 -13.37 3.92
CA SER A 241 12.10 -14.17 3.46
C SER A 241 10.79 -13.40 3.57
N ILE A 242 10.53 -12.77 4.73
CA ILE A 242 9.34 -11.98 4.99
C ILE A 242 9.30 -10.72 4.11
N ALA A 243 10.41 -10.01 3.99
CA ALA A 243 10.51 -8.82 3.14
C ALA A 243 10.22 -9.14 1.67
N SER A 244 10.72 -10.29 1.19
CA SER A 244 10.48 -10.75 -0.17
C SER A 244 9.00 -11.04 -0.43
N GLU A 245 8.29 -11.65 0.51
CA GLU A 245 6.85 -11.89 0.41
C GLU A 245 6.08 -10.57 0.43
N LEU A 246 6.38 -9.66 1.36
CA LEU A 246 5.73 -8.34 1.44
C LEU A 246 5.90 -7.54 0.15
N LEU A 247 7.10 -7.53 -0.45
CA LEU A 247 7.36 -6.84 -1.71
C LEU A 247 6.65 -7.52 -2.90
N LYS A 248 6.59 -8.85 -2.91
CA LYS A 248 5.84 -9.61 -3.90
C LYS A 248 4.35 -9.26 -3.88
N GLU A 249 3.74 -9.21 -2.69
CA GLU A 249 2.34 -8.81 -2.51
C GLU A 249 2.09 -7.34 -2.89
N TYR A 250 3.03 -6.47 -2.59
CA TYR A 250 2.94 -5.05 -2.96
C TYR A 250 2.98 -4.86 -4.47
N TYR A 251 3.89 -5.53 -5.18
CA TYR A 251 4.02 -5.41 -6.64
C TYR A 251 3.05 -6.30 -7.42
N GLY A 252 2.26 -7.16 -6.76
CA GLY A 252 1.27 -8.03 -7.40
C GLY A 252 1.89 -9.09 -8.32
N LYS A 253 3.03 -9.66 -7.92
CA LYS A 253 3.80 -10.62 -8.74
C LYS A 253 3.76 -12.03 -8.16
#